data_5092d01f8f62077b40aeecb0f007fb46
#
_entry.id   5092d01f8f62077b40aeecb0f007fb46
#
_cell.length_a   1.000
_cell.length_b   1.000
_cell.length_c   1.000
_cell.angle_alpha   90.00
_cell.angle_beta   90.00
_cell.angle_gamma   90.00
#
_symmetry.space_group_name_H-M   'P 1'
#
loop_
_entity.id
_entity.type
_entity.pdbx_description
1 polymer ?
#
loop_
_entity_poly.entity_id
_entity_poly.type
_entity_poly.pdbx_seq_one_letter_code
_entity_poly.pdbx_strand_id
1 'polypeptide(L)'
;MTLMRRRIVTGLIVTALIPIAGPVFAQAAPTNLGSFKAWTAWKGSDEYGTICFISAAPDKSEPTEVDGKPINRDPAHFLVIHREKAPAINADGTAAKDKSGKPVFRKVRNEVQTLIGYPMKPTTDSFTHSALIDGKSWPMKSIPDDPSTSIVDSEAAWLASMDDESGFVAALEKGSSLVVKGTSARGTQTTDTYSLGGVTAAMAAIDKACP
;
A
#
# COMPACT_ATOMS: atom_id res chain seq x y z
N MET A 1 62.84 -51.57 26.60
CA MET A 1 62.19 -50.28 26.87
C MET A 1 61.21 -50.04 25.76
N THR A 2 59.94 -50.40 25.94
CA THR A 2 58.91 -50.44 24.91
C THR A 2 57.97 -49.27 25.13
N LEU A 3 57.96 -48.28 24.23
CA LEU A 3 57.11 -47.11 24.29
C LEU A 3 55.74 -47.42 23.70
N MET A 4 54.74 -47.40 24.54
CA MET A 4 53.31 -47.63 24.23
C MET A 4 52.68 -46.32 23.71
N ARG A 5 52.42 -46.23 22.37
CA ARG A 5 51.69 -45.09 21.74
C ARG A 5 50.20 -45.21 22.01
N ARG A 6 49.67 -44.30 22.83
CA ARG A 6 48.22 -44.07 22.98
C ARG A 6 47.67 -43.35 21.73
N ARG A 7 46.73 -43.97 21.03
CA ARG A 7 45.92 -43.33 19.98
C ARG A 7 44.74 -42.61 20.64
N ILE A 8 44.67 -41.28 20.47
CA ILE A 8 43.56 -40.47 20.84
C ILE A 8 42.57 -40.52 19.66
N VAL A 9 41.38 -41.10 19.86
CA VAL A 9 40.30 -41.07 18.88
C VAL A 9 39.49 -39.81 19.17
N THR A 10 39.64 -38.79 18.33
CA THR A 10 38.83 -37.57 18.38
C THR A 10 37.49 -37.84 17.68
N GLY A 11 36.44 -38.04 18.46
CA GLY A 11 35.08 -38.16 17.93
C GLY A 11 34.56 -36.79 17.43
N LEU A 12 34.29 -36.68 16.15
CA LEU A 12 33.64 -35.54 15.54
C LEU A 12 32.13 -35.64 15.86
N ILE A 13 31.59 -34.78 16.75
CA ILE A 13 30.18 -34.61 16.97
C ILE A 13 29.66 -33.71 15.86
N VAL A 14 28.98 -34.27 14.86
CA VAL A 14 28.25 -33.52 13.83
C VAL A 14 26.93 -33.16 14.44
N THR A 15 26.79 -31.90 14.88
CA THR A 15 25.50 -31.33 15.31
C THR A 15 24.72 -30.98 14.06
N ALA A 16 23.70 -31.79 13.74
CA ALA A 16 22.77 -31.50 12.66
C ALA A 16 21.85 -30.33 13.08
N LEU A 17 22.09 -29.15 12.51
CA LEU A 17 21.15 -28.03 12.57
C LEU A 17 19.91 -28.38 11.73
N ILE A 18 18.82 -28.75 12.36
CA ILE A 18 17.51 -28.89 11.71
C ILE A 18 16.95 -27.49 11.53
N PRO A 19 16.74 -27.00 10.29
CA PRO A 19 16.07 -25.72 10.07
C PRO A 19 14.60 -25.89 10.51
N ILE A 20 14.19 -25.17 11.53
CA ILE A 20 12.78 -25.04 11.91
C ILE A 20 12.16 -24.11 10.87
N ALA A 21 11.58 -24.69 9.82
CA ALA A 21 10.71 -23.96 8.91
C ALA A 21 9.41 -23.64 9.65
N GLY A 22 9.29 -22.39 10.15
CA GLY A 22 8.04 -21.87 10.67
C GLY A 22 6.98 -21.86 9.57
N PRO A 23 5.68 -21.97 9.90
CA PRO A 23 4.61 -21.88 8.91
C PRO A 23 4.64 -20.50 8.25
N VAL A 24 4.95 -20.45 6.96
CA VAL A 24 4.72 -19.27 6.12
C VAL A 24 3.23 -19.21 5.90
N PHE A 25 2.53 -18.33 6.59
CA PHE A 25 1.13 -18.02 6.30
C PHE A 25 1.09 -17.25 4.98
N ALA A 26 0.87 -17.96 3.88
CA ALA A 26 0.55 -17.33 2.62
C ALA A 26 -0.81 -16.62 2.79
N GLN A 27 -0.82 -15.30 2.69
CA GLN A 27 -2.08 -14.55 2.63
C GLN A 27 -2.86 -15.02 1.41
N ALA A 28 -4.14 -15.38 1.62
CA ALA A 28 -5.00 -15.78 0.53
C ALA A 28 -5.20 -14.59 -0.43
N ALA A 29 -5.12 -14.86 -1.74
CA ALA A 29 -5.38 -13.84 -2.75
C ALA A 29 -6.77 -13.21 -2.55
N PRO A 30 -6.92 -11.88 -2.73
CA PRO A 30 -8.23 -11.23 -2.60
C PRO A 30 -9.26 -11.83 -3.55
N THR A 31 -10.49 -11.96 -3.08
CA THR A 31 -11.64 -12.41 -3.87
C THR A 31 -12.19 -11.23 -4.67
N ASN A 32 -12.41 -11.43 -5.97
CA ASN A 32 -13.05 -10.46 -6.84
C ASN A 32 -14.56 -10.43 -6.53
N LEU A 33 -15.08 -9.26 -6.16
CA LEU A 33 -16.50 -9.00 -5.89
C LEU A 33 -17.26 -8.52 -7.14
N GLY A 34 -16.55 -8.12 -8.18
CA GLY A 34 -17.08 -7.66 -9.45
C GLY A 34 -16.18 -6.64 -10.14
N SER A 35 -16.29 -6.57 -11.46
CA SER A 35 -15.63 -5.55 -12.28
C SER A 35 -16.68 -4.59 -12.85
N PHE A 36 -16.43 -3.29 -12.69
CA PHE A 36 -17.35 -2.20 -12.99
C PHE A 36 -16.65 -1.20 -13.91
N LYS A 37 -16.70 -1.43 -15.21
CA LYS A 37 -15.98 -0.64 -16.23
C LYS A 37 -14.47 -0.59 -15.90
N ALA A 38 -13.94 0.58 -15.53
CA ALA A 38 -12.53 0.78 -15.21
C ALA A 38 -12.13 0.28 -13.80
N TRP A 39 -13.10 -0.04 -12.94
CA TRP A 39 -12.87 -0.38 -11.53
C TRP A 39 -13.22 -1.81 -11.20
N THR A 40 -12.44 -2.40 -10.30
CA THR A 40 -12.71 -3.74 -9.76
C THR A 40 -12.81 -3.66 -8.23
N ALA A 41 -13.82 -4.33 -7.67
CA ALA A 41 -14.02 -4.45 -6.23
C ALA A 41 -13.48 -5.78 -5.73
N TRP A 42 -12.85 -5.75 -4.56
CA TRP A 42 -12.15 -6.88 -3.96
C TRP A 42 -12.49 -7.04 -2.49
N LYS A 43 -12.40 -8.27 -1.99
CA LYS A 43 -12.43 -8.59 -0.56
C LYS A 43 -11.26 -9.51 -0.22
N GLY A 44 -10.55 -9.19 0.84
CA GLY A 44 -9.41 -9.96 1.33
C GLY A 44 -9.29 -9.87 2.84
N SER A 45 -8.12 -10.19 3.32
CA SER A 45 -7.73 -10.02 4.72
C SER A 45 -6.28 -9.56 4.79
N ASP A 46 -5.98 -8.72 5.77
CA ASP A 46 -4.64 -8.38 6.18
C ASP A 46 -4.38 -8.85 7.63
N GLU A 47 -3.28 -8.42 8.23
CA GLU A 47 -2.92 -8.76 9.61
C GLU A 47 -3.93 -8.25 10.66
N TYR A 48 -4.77 -7.26 10.31
CA TYR A 48 -5.78 -6.67 11.18
C TYR A 48 -7.20 -7.19 10.94
N GLY A 49 -7.41 -8.04 9.92
CA GLY A 49 -8.71 -8.65 9.63
C GLY A 49 -9.22 -8.41 8.23
N THR A 50 -10.53 -8.26 8.08
CA THR A 50 -11.18 -8.10 6.78
C THR A 50 -10.87 -6.74 6.16
N ILE A 51 -10.51 -6.77 4.87
CA ILE A 51 -10.30 -5.59 4.03
C ILE A 51 -11.15 -5.71 2.76
N CYS A 52 -11.84 -4.64 2.39
CA CYS A 52 -12.46 -4.51 1.08
C CYS A 52 -11.89 -3.29 0.38
N PHE A 53 -11.65 -3.37 -0.91
CA PHE A 53 -11.13 -2.24 -1.66
C PHE A 53 -11.61 -2.25 -3.10
N ILE A 54 -11.67 -1.08 -3.69
CA ILE A 54 -11.75 -0.92 -5.14
C ILE A 54 -10.40 -0.54 -5.68
N SER A 55 -10.09 -0.97 -6.89
CA SER A 55 -8.86 -0.60 -7.58
C SER A 55 -9.09 -0.33 -9.06
N ALA A 56 -8.28 0.56 -9.62
CA ALA A 56 -8.17 0.79 -11.05
C ALA A 56 -6.71 0.96 -11.45
N ALA A 57 -6.39 0.52 -12.67
CA ALA A 57 -5.17 0.91 -13.36
C ALA A 57 -5.42 2.18 -14.17
N PRO A 58 -4.40 3.02 -14.43
CA PRO A 58 -4.56 4.22 -15.25
C PRO A 58 -4.83 3.86 -16.71
N ASP A 59 -5.69 4.65 -17.36
CA ASP A 59 -5.88 4.60 -18.82
C ASP A 59 -4.66 5.16 -19.57
N LYS A 60 -3.95 6.09 -18.91
CA LYS A 60 -2.76 6.75 -19.47
C LYS A 60 -1.76 7.06 -18.37
N SER A 61 -0.49 6.80 -18.66
CA SER A 61 0.65 7.12 -17.78
C SER A 61 1.70 7.93 -18.54
N GLU A 62 2.17 9.04 -17.96
CA GLU A 62 3.16 9.93 -18.54
C GLU A 62 4.23 10.36 -17.51
N PRO A 63 5.46 10.62 -17.94
CA PRO A 63 6.01 10.35 -19.26
C PRO A 63 6.24 8.85 -19.47
N THR A 64 6.33 8.43 -20.73
CA THR A 64 6.68 7.04 -21.09
C THR A 64 8.18 6.84 -21.22
N GLU A 65 8.95 7.96 -21.32
CA GLU A 65 10.40 7.96 -21.40
C GLU A 65 10.99 9.18 -20.67
N VAL A 66 12.24 9.06 -20.24
CA VAL A 66 13.06 10.15 -19.70
C VAL A 66 14.44 10.07 -20.38
N ASP A 67 14.93 11.21 -20.89
CA ASP A 67 16.20 11.31 -21.62
C ASP A 67 16.34 10.29 -22.77
N GLY A 68 15.23 10.08 -23.51
CA GLY A 68 15.17 9.13 -24.63
C GLY A 68 15.21 7.66 -24.23
N LYS A 69 15.03 7.34 -22.95
CA LYS A 69 14.95 5.96 -22.43
C LYS A 69 13.56 5.67 -21.88
N PRO A 70 12.98 4.50 -22.20
CA PRO A 70 11.69 4.10 -21.63
C PRO A 70 11.73 4.10 -20.10
N ILE A 71 10.66 4.60 -19.48
CA ILE A 71 10.47 4.44 -18.05
C ILE A 71 10.02 3.00 -17.79
N ASN A 72 10.78 2.30 -16.95
CA ASN A 72 10.38 1.00 -16.42
C ASN A 72 9.92 1.21 -14.98
N ARG A 73 8.62 1.01 -14.73
CA ARG A 73 8.00 1.02 -13.41
C ARG A 73 6.93 -0.06 -13.34
N ASP A 74 6.63 -0.51 -12.14
CA ASP A 74 5.51 -1.40 -11.90
C ASP A 74 4.18 -0.69 -12.24
N PRO A 75 3.12 -1.44 -12.60
CA PRO A 75 1.83 -0.85 -12.89
C PRO A 75 1.32 0.01 -11.73
N ALA A 76 0.92 1.24 -12.05
CA ALA A 76 0.27 2.10 -11.07
C ALA A 76 -1.16 1.63 -10.79
N HIS A 77 -1.62 1.81 -9.54
CA HIS A 77 -2.98 1.52 -9.12
C HIS A 77 -3.51 2.62 -8.22
N PHE A 78 -4.78 2.94 -8.36
CA PHE A 78 -5.50 3.79 -7.42
C PHE A 78 -6.50 2.95 -6.65
N LEU A 79 -6.57 3.16 -5.32
CA LEU A 79 -7.37 2.35 -4.41
C LEU A 79 -8.22 3.24 -3.49
N VAL A 80 -9.43 2.75 -3.18
CA VAL A 80 -10.21 3.20 -2.03
C VAL A 80 -10.48 1.98 -1.15
N ILE A 81 -10.15 2.07 0.13
CA ILE A 81 -10.02 0.93 1.02
C ILE A 81 -10.94 1.08 2.23
N HIS A 82 -11.66 0.02 2.56
CA HIS A 82 -12.39 -0.18 3.80
C HIS A 82 -11.69 -1.25 4.64
N ARG A 83 -11.36 -0.93 5.90
CA ARG A 83 -10.78 -1.88 6.87
C ARG A 83 -11.70 -2.00 8.07
N GLU A 84 -12.00 -3.22 8.46
CA GLU A 84 -12.74 -3.47 9.71
C GLU A 84 -11.94 -2.98 10.92
N LYS A 85 -10.62 -3.12 10.86
CA LYS A 85 -9.71 -2.78 11.94
C LYS A 85 -8.38 -2.28 11.39
N ALA A 86 -7.94 -1.12 11.83
CA ALA A 86 -6.61 -0.58 11.56
C ALA A 86 -6.07 0.11 12.81
N PRO A 87 -4.75 0.18 13.01
CA PRO A 87 -4.17 0.98 14.08
C PRO A 87 -4.64 2.43 13.99
N ALA A 88 -5.06 2.98 15.12
CA ALA A 88 -5.26 4.44 15.21
C ALA A 88 -3.90 5.11 15.23
N ILE A 89 -3.75 6.20 14.48
CA ILE A 89 -2.50 6.95 14.36
C ILE A 89 -2.67 8.31 15.01
N ASN A 90 -1.70 8.71 15.84
CA ASN A 90 -1.61 10.03 16.45
C ASN A 90 -1.23 11.09 15.38
N ALA A 91 -1.36 12.36 15.74
CA ALA A 91 -1.00 13.47 14.85
C ALA A 91 0.49 13.48 14.44
N ASP A 92 1.37 12.88 15.25
CA ASP A 92 2.80 12.73 14.99
C ASP A 92 3.15 11.50 14.12
N GLY A 93 2.15 10.75 13.67
CA GLY A 93 2.32 9.54 12.86
C GLY A 93 2.57 8.26 13.65
N THR A 94 2.66 8.32 14.97
CA THR A 94 2.87 7.13 15.80
C THR A 94 1.57 6.38 16.06
N ALA A 95 1.66 5.05 16.28
CA ALA A 95 0.49 4.24 16.65
C ALA A 95 -0.06 4.67 18.02
N ALA A 96 -1.35 4.96 18.07
CA ALA A 96 -2.03 5.35 19.30
C ALA A 96 -2.09 4.16 20.28
N LYS A 97 -1.88 4.47 21.57
CA LYS A 97 -1.97 3.49 22.67
C LYS A 97 -2.96 3.99 23.72
N ASP A 98 -3.67 3.03 24.33
CA ASP A 98 -4.53 3.31 25.47
C ASP A 98 -3.70 3.58 26.75
N LYS A 99 -4.40 3.87 27.86
CA LYS A 99 -3.76 4.14 29.16
C LYS A 99 -2.97 2.95 29.72
N SER A 100 -3.18 1.74 29.20
CA SER A 100 -2.44 0.52 29.57
C SER A 100 -1.29 0.20 28.61
N GLY A 101 -1.03 1.07 27.61
CA GLY A 101 0.01 0.90 26.60
C GLY A 101 -0.36 -0.02 25.46
N LYS A 102 -1.63 -0.50 25.37
CA LYS A 102 -2.09 -1.36 24.28
C LYS A 102 -2.43 -0.54 23.05
N PRO A 103 -2.20 -1.08 21.83
CA PRO A 103 -2.60 -0.42 20.59
C PRO A 103 -4.11 -0.16 20.55
N VAL A 104 -4.48 1.05 20.15
CA VAL A 104 -5.87 1.42 19.86
C VAL A 104 -6.14 1.15 18.39
N PHE A 105 -7.30 0.55 18.10
CA PHE A 105 -7.72 0.27 16.74
C PHE A 105 -8.98 1.06 16.39
N ARG A 106 -9.14 1.36 15.12
CA ARG A 106 -10.32 2.03 14.57
C ARG A 106 -10.81 1.32 13.31
N LYS A 107 -12.08 1.46 12.99
CA LYS A 107 -12.62 1.12 11.68
C LYS A 107 -12.22 2.21 10.70
N VAL A 108 -11.80 1.82 9.53
CA VAL A 108 -11.40 2.74 8.46
C VAL A 108 -12.39 2.62 7.32
N ARG A 109 -12.88 3.77 6.88
CA ARG A 109 -13.71 3.92 5.70
C ARG A 109 -13.04 4.93 4.78
N ASN A 110 -13.08 4.63 3.48
CA ASN A 110 -12.63 5.56 2.45
C ASN A 110 -11.13 5.93 2.51
N GLU A 111 -10.27 5.06 3.07
CA GLU A 111 -8.82 5.28 2.97
C GLU A 111 -8.42 5.34 1.50
N VAL A 112 -7.86 6.46 1.09
CA VAL A 112 -7.44 6.70 -0.28
C VAL A 112 -5.96 6.47 -0.41
N GLN A 113 -5.59 5.56 -1.31
CA GLN A 113 -4.21 5.20 -1.57
C GLN A 113 -3.94 5.13 -3.07
N THR A 114 -2.75 5.55 -3.49
CA THR A 114 -2.24 5.24 -4.82
C THR A 114 -0.92 4.51 -4.70
N LEU A 115 -0.74 3.48 -5.50
CA LEU A 115 0.53 2.80 -5.74
C LEU A 115 1.05 3.32 -7.08
N ILE A 116 2.26 3.86 -7.10
CA ILE A 116 2.78 4.54 -8.30
C ILE A 116 3.78 3.65 -9.05
N GLY A 117 4.27 2.58 -8.42
CA GLY A 117 5.19 1.61 -9.02
C GLY A 117 6.63 2.11 -9.12
N TYR A 118 7.02 3.04 -8.25
CA TYR A 118 8.40 3.48 -8.05
C TYR A 118 8.53 4.22 -6.71
N PRO A 119 9.73 4.26 -6.08
CA PRO A 119 9.96 5.04 -4.87
C PRO A 119 9.74 6.52 -5.10
N MET A 120 8.83 7.11 -4.34
CA MET A 120 8.46 8.51 -4.41
C MET A 120 9.37 9.39 -3.56
N LYS A 121 9.44 10.67 -3.89
CA LYS A 121 10.06 11.67 -3.04
C LYS A 121 9.22 11.83 -1.77
N PRO A 122 9.77 11.55 -0.58
CA PRO A 122 9.02 11.69 0.67
C PRO A 122 8.49 13.11 0.86
N THR A 123 7.28 13.23 1.37
CA THR A 123 6.66 14.52 1.68
C THR A 123 7.23 15.01 3.01
N THR A 124 7.94 16.14 2.98
CA THR A 124 8.48 16.82 4.18
C THR A 124 7.70 18.10 4.46
N ASP A 125 8.12 19.23 3.85
CA ASP A 125 7.54 20.55 4.12
C ASP A 125 6.52 21.01 3.07
N SER A 126 6.49 20.34 1.91
CA SER A 126 5.56 20.66 0.82
C SER A 126 5.05 19.40 0.13
N PHE A 127 3.79 19.41 -0.28
CA PHE A 127 3.20 18.31 -1.03
C PHE A 127 3.69 18.34 -2.47
N THR A 128 4.41 17.28 -2.87
CA THR A 128 4.89 17.07 -4.24
C THR A 128 4.02 16.11 -5.03
N HIS A 129 2.99 15.55 -4.37
CA HIS A 129 2.04 14.61 -4.94
C HIS A 129 0.63 15.17 -4.80
N SER A 130 -0.22 14.87 -5.76
CA SER A 130 -1.62 15.30 -5.73
C SER A 130 -2.51 14.37 -6.55
N ALA A 131 -3.77 14.29 -6.14
CA ALA A 131 -4.86 13.73 -6.93
C ALA A 131 -5.79 14.85 -7.36
N LEU A 132 -6.18 14.90 -8.62
CA LEU A 132 -7.10 15.91 -9.17
C LEU A 132 -8.34 15.20 -9.69
N ILE A 133 -9.51 15.62 -9.24
CA ILE A 133 -10.80 15.16 -9.78
C ILE A 133 -11.46 16.34 -10.48
N ASP A 134 -11.65 16.19 -11.80
CA ASP A 134 -12.21 17.24 -12.67
C ASP A 134 -11.59 18.63 -12.41
N GLY A 135 -10.25 18.65 -12.20
CA GLY A 135 -9.45 19.87 -11.97
C GLY A 135 -9.36 20.35 -10.53
N LYS A 136 -10.18 19.85 -9.59
CA LYS A 136 -10.01 20.15 -8.16
C LYS A 136 -8.86 19.30 -7.59
N SER A 137 -7.86 19.96 -7.02
CA SER A 137 -6.67 19.30 -6.46
C SER A 137 -6.83 18.93 -5.00
N TRP A 138 -6.34 17.74 -4.66
CA TRP A 138 -6.25 17.18 -3.33
C TRP A 138 -4.79 16.80 -3.05
N PRO A 139 -4.15 17.39 -2.05
CA PRO A 139 -2.76 17.07 -1.73
C PRO A 139 -2.63 15.62 -1.25
N MET A 140 -1.53 14.98 -1.67
CA MET A 140 -1.16 13.64 -1.22
C MET A 140 0.21 13.65 -0.57
N LYS A 141 0.44 12.72 0.36
CA LYS A 141 1.70 12.51 1.06
C LYS A 141 2.21 11.10 0.80
N SER A 142 3.52 10.98 0.65
CA SER A 142 4.26 9.73 0.68
C SER A 142 5.15 9.71 1.92
N ILE A 143 5.44 8.52 2.43
CA ILE A 143 6.32 8.27 3.57
C ILE A 143 7.51 7.43 3.12
N PRO A 144 8.68 7.54 3.76
CA PRO A 144 9.79 6.63 3.51
C PRO A 144 9.45 5.23 3.99
N ASP A 145 10.15 4.23 3.43
CA ASP A 145 10.04 2.85 3.91
C ASP A 145 10.44 2.75 5.39
N ASP A 146 9.67 2.00 6.16
CA ASP A 146 10.05 1.62 7.51
C ASP A 146 10.90 0.33 7.44
N PRO A 147 12.20 0.39 7.80
CA PRO A 147 13.07 -0.77 7.74
C PRO A 147 12.68 -1.88 8.72
N SER A 148 11.78 -1.62 9.67
CA SER A 148 11.28 -2.61 10.61
C SER A 148 10.13 -3.46 10.06
N THR A 149 9.58 -3.09 8.90
CA THR A 149 8.50 -3.79 8.21
C THR A 149 8.98 -4.33 6.86
N SER A 150 8.21 -5.25 6.27
CA SER A 150 8.42 -5.71 4.89
C SER A 150 7.56 -4.94 3.87
N ILE A 151 6.92 -3.85 4.28
CA ILE A 151 6.02 -3.06 3.45
C ILE A 151 6.84 -1.99 2.72
N VAL A 152 6.66 -1.89 1.41
CA VAL A 152 7.30 -0.85 0.57
C VAL A 152 6.39 0.38 0.55
N ASP A 153 6.45 1.17 1.62
CA ASP A 153 5.60 2.36 1.78
C ASP A 153 6.02 3.50 0.85
N SER A 154 7.29 3.54 0.44
CA SER A 154 7.83 4.59 -0.44
C SER A 154 7.20 4.62 -1.83
N GLU A 155 6.53 3.56 -2.27
CA GLU A 155 5.82 3.49 -3.56
C GLU A 155 4.34 3.88 -3.45
N ALA A 156 3.87 4.17 -2.24
CA ALA A 156 2.49 4.54 -1.96
C ALA A 156 2.35 6.00 -1.54
N ALA A 157 1.21 6.63 -1.89
CA ALA A 157 0.80 7.90 -1.34
C ALA A 157 -0.67 7.86 -0.89
N TRP A 158 -0.94 8.61 0.15
CA TRP A 158 -2.25 8.77 0.77
C TRP A 158 -2.71 10.21 0.68
N LEU A 159 -3.99 10.51 0.87
CA LEU A 159 -4.43 11.88 1.08
C LEU A 159 -3.66 12.50 2.25
N ALA A 160 -3.30 13.76 2.13
CA ALA A 160 -2.53 14.47 3.16
C ALA A 160 -3.30 14.60 4.48
N SER A 161 -4.63 14.66 4.40
CA SER A 161 -5.53 14.69 5.55
C SER A 161 -6.58 13.57 5.44
N MET A 162 -6.75 12.80 6.50
CA MET A 162 -7.81 11.79 6.60
C MET A 162 -9.22 12.43 6.65
N ASP A 163 -9.32 13.68 7.10
CA ASP A 163 -10.61 14.41 7.15
C ASP A 163 -11.15 14.69 5.73
N ASP A 164 -10.26 14.69 4.73
CA ASP A 164 -10.62 14.91 3.34
C ASP A 164 -11.15 13.64 2.64
N GLU A 165 -10.95 12.44 3.20
CA GLU A 165 -11.25 11.17 2.53
C GLU A 165 -12.71 11.05 2.09
N SER A 166 -13.64 11.38 2.97
CA SER A 166 -15.07 11.32 2.65
C SER A 166 -15.47 12.30 1.53
N GLY A 167 -14.90 13.51 1.56
CA GLY A 167 -15.11 14.51 0.53
C GLY A 167 -14.48 14.13 -0.80
N PHE A 168 -13.31 13.49 -0.75
CA PHE A 168 -12.62 12.98 -1.92
C PHE A 168 -13.41 11.85 -2.60
N VAL A 169 -13.87 10.85 -1.82
CA VAL A 169 -14.65 9.73 -2.36
C VAL A 169 -15.99 10.22 -2.94
N ALA A 170 -16.66 11.17 -2.28
CA ALA A 170 -17.85 11.79 -2.84
C ALA A 170 -17.61 12.54 -4.17
N ALA A 171 -16.40 13.10 -4.35
CA ALA A 171 -15.98 13.69 -5.61
C ALA A 171 -15.65 12.61 -6.66
N LEU A 172 -15.00 11.50 -6.29
CA LEU A 172 -14.76 10.35 -7.19
C LEU A 172 -16.06 9.81 -7.78
N GLU A 173 -17.10 9.63 -6.95
CA GLU A 173 -18.39 9.07 -7.38
C GLU A 173 -19.15 9.98 -8.35
N LYS A 174 -18.91 11.28 -8.30
CA LYS A 174 -19.58 12.29 -9.14
C LYS A 174 -18.76 12.73 -10.33
N GLY A 175 -17.45 12.51 -10.27
CA GLY A 175 -16.50 12.99 -11.26
C GLY A 175 -16.42 12.12 -12.51
N SER A 176 -15.69 12.62 -13.47
CA SER A 176 -15.46 11.96 -14.76
C SER A 176 -14.04 11.43 -14.91
N SER A 177 -13.06 12.14 -14.35
CA SER A 177 -11.65 11.85 -14.48
C SER A 177 -10.89 12.11 -13.18
N LEU A 178 -9.97 11.20 -12.88
CA LEU A 178 -8.96 11.35 -11.83
C LEU A 178 -7.59 11.43 -12.47
N VAL A 179 -6.80 12.41 -12.05
CA VAL A 179 -5.39 12.56 -12.46
C VAL A 179 -4.51 12.53 -11.22
N VAL A 180 -3.61 11.56 -11.14
CA VAL A 180 -2.61 11.47 -10.07
C VAL A 180 -1.29 12.01 -10.59
N LYS A 181 -0.72 12.97 -9.86
CA LYS A 181 0.61 13.52 -10.11
C LYS A 181 1.55 13.10 -9.00
N GLY A 182 2.68 12.49 -9.38
CA GLY A 182 3.72 12.05 -8.48
C GLY A 182 5.09 12.59 -8.87
N THR A 183 5.99 12.64 -7.90
CA THR A 183 7.41 12.94 -8.12
C THR A 183 8.23 11.81 -7.56
N SER A 184 9.06 11.18 -8.39
CA SER A 184 9.93 10.09 -7.94
C SER A 184 11.03 10.61 -7.02
N ALA A 185 11.66 9.72 -6.26
CA ALA A 185 12.84 10.03 -5.45
C ALA A 185 13.99 10.65 -6.25
N ARG A 186 14.02 10.39 -7.58
CA ARG A 186 14.99 10.98 -8.52
C ARG A 186 14.55 12.32 -9.10
N GLY A 187 13.35 12.82 -8.76
CA GLY A 187 12.82 14.09 -9.24
C GLY A 187 11.99 14.00 -10.53
N THR A 188 11.82 12.83 -11.13
CA THR A 188 10.95 12.65 -12.30
C THR A 188 9.51 12.86 -11.90
N GLN A 189 8.81 13.75 -12.62
CA GLN A 189 7.37 13.95 -12.45
C GLN A 189 6.60 12.98 -13.34
N THR A 190 5.55 12.36 -12.79
CA THR A 190 4.65 11.48 -13.52
C THR A 190 3.21 11.93 -13.38
N THR A 191 2.41 11.54 -14.35
CA THR A 191 0.97 11.82 -14.39
C THR A 191 0.25 10.56 -14.85
N ASP A 192 -0.65 10.06 -14.01
CA ASP A 192 -1.49 8.91 -14.28
C ASP A 192 -2.94 9.35 -14.35
N THR A 193 -3.63 9.03 -15.45
CA THR A 193 -5.02 9.42 -15.69
C THR A 193 -5.92 8.19 -15.64
N TYR A 194 -7.00 8.28 -14.87
CA TYR A 194 -7.96 7.22 -14.63
C TYR A 194 -9.37 7.66 -15.04
N SER A 195 -10.12 6.79 -15.68
CA SER A 195 -11.58 6.96 -15.83
C SER A 195 -12.29 6.72 -14.49
N LEU A 196 -13.25 7.56 -14.14
CA LEU A 196 -14.10 7.35 -12.97
C LEU A 196 -15.37 6.55 -13.29
N GLY A 197 -15.50 6.07 -14.54
CA GLY A 197 -16.62 5.23 -14.94
C GLY A 197 -16.64 3.90 -14.16
N GLY A 198 -17.66 3.70 -13.32
CA GLY A 198 -17.85 2.49 -12.53
C GLY A 198 -17.53 2.61 -11.04
N VAL A 199 -16.90 3.71 -10.60
CA VAL A 199 -16.57 3.94 -9.17
C VAL A 199 -17.76 3.71 -8.27
N THR A 200 -18.90 4.37 -8.50
CA THR A 200 -20.11 4.27 -7.65
C THR A 200 -20.58 2.82 -7.49
N ALA A 201 -20.56 2.03 -8.57
CA ALA A 201 -20.97 0.63 -8.50
C ALA A 201 -19.94 -0.24 -7.77
N ALA A 202 -18.65 0.04 -7.95
CA ALA A 202 -17.58 -0.64 -7.23
C ALA A 202 -17.59 -0.31 -5.73
N MET A 203 -17.81 0.96 -5.36
CA MET A 203 -17.99 1.39 -3.96
C MET A 203 -19.18 0.69 -3.31
N ALA A 204 -20.34 0.66 -3.97
CA ALA A 204 -21.52 -0.07 -3.45
C ALA A 204 -21.25 -1.57 -3.21
N ALA A 205 -20.40 -2.20 -4.03
CA ALA A 205 -20.02 -3.60 -3.84
C ALA A 205 -19.17 -3.80 -2.57
N ILE A 206 -18.18 -2.93 -2.30
CA ILE A 206 -17.38 -3.02 -1.08
C ILE A 206 -18.14 -2.60 0.18
N ASP A 207 -19.06 -1.61 0.08
CA ASP A 207 -19.95 -1.24 1.19
C ASP A 207 -20.82 -2.41 1.65
N LYS A 208 -21.36 -3.17 0.68
CA LYS A 208 -22.16 -4.37 0.96
C LYS A 208 -21.32 -5.50 1.56
N ALA A 209 -20.07 -5.67 1.12
CA ALA A 209 -19.20 -6.78 1.53
C ALA A 209 -18.48 -6.52 2.86
N CYS A 210 -18.24 -5.24 3.18
CA CYS A 210 -17.57 -4.75 4.40
C CYS A 210 -18.38 -3.58 5.00
N PRO A 211 -19.56 -3.85 5.62
CA PRO A 211 -20.51 -2.85 6.11
C PRO A 211 -19.98 -2.04 7.30
#